data_33d9f02cdee1fa65d40db5a7e0e93a2c
#
_entry.id   33d9f02cdee1fa65d40db5a7e0e93a2c
#
_cell.length_a   1.000
_cell.length_b   1.000
_cell.length_c   1.000
_cell.angle_alpha   90.00
_cell.angle_beta   90.00
_cell.angle_gamma   90.00
#
_symmetry.space_group_name_H-M   'P 1'
#
loop_
_entity.id
_entity.type
_entity.pdbx_description
1 polymer ?
#
loop_
_entity_poly.entity_id
_entity_poly.type
_entity_poly.pdbx_seq_one_letter_code
_entity_poly.pdbx_strand_id
1 'polypeptide(L)'
;MYLFPRLRVYHPHGIISPMFAIDSHTLEVKSHSPEQTRKLGVRLGKSLQTGDMLCLQGDLGAGKTTFVQGIAQGWGSLDSVSSPTFILVNMYRRADQGVGGVTQPLLFHMDAYRLDSTGEAEELDLDSMLAEGALIVEWPERMQSLIPNERLWVEFTQSGEEEREMKFNARGKRYEALLEMIRGGK
;
A
#
# COMPACT_ATOMS: atom_id res chain seq x y z
N MET A 1 14.12 28.91 -13.46
CA MET A 1 13.21 28.86 -12.29
C MET A 1 11.81 28.63 -12.81
N TYR A 2 11.44 27.36 -13.06
CA TYR A 2 10.13 26.99 -13.59
C TYR A 2 9.19 26.73 -12.42
N LEU A 3 8.22 27.64 -12.22
CA LEU A 3 7.09 27.45 -11.31
C LEU A 3 6.11 26.46 -11.99
N PHE A 4 6.04 25.23 -11.52
CA PHE A 4 4.92 24.35 -11.87
C PHE A 4 3.69 24.81 -11.08
N PRO A 5 2.53 24.96 -11.73
CA PRO A 5 1.31 25.36 -11.05
C PRO A 5 0.86 24.23 -10.11
N ARG A 6 0.59 24.58 -8.85
CA ARG A 6 -0.06 23.68 -7.87
C ARG A 6 -1.47 23.37 -8.37
N LEU A 7 -1.63 22.22 -9.01
CA LEU A 7 -2.94 21.74 -9.43
C LEU A 7 -3.74 21.31 -8.19
N ARG A 8 -4.67 22.19 -7.75
CA ARG A 8 -5.73 21.82 -6.82
C ARG A 8 -6.75 20.98 -7.60
N VAL A 9 -6.76 19.69 -7.43
CA VAL A 9 -7.86 18.85 -7.92
C VAL A 9 -9.01 18.99 -6.94
N TYR A 10 -10.05 19.75 -7.32
CA TYR A 10 -11.26 19.94 -6.54
C TYR A 10 -12.24 18.83 -6.88
N HIS A 11 -12.57 17.95 -5.94
CA HIS A 11 -13.67 16.99 -6.10
C HIS A 11 -14.90 17.45 -5.33
N PRO A 12 -16.10 17.51 -5.96
CA PRO A 12 -17.33 18.04 -5.37
C PRO A 12 -17.98 17.15 -4.30
N HIS A 13 -17.42 15.98 -3.99
CA HIS A 13 -17.92 15.09 -2.95
C HIS A 13 -16.82 14.75 -1.93
N GLY A 14 -16.55 15.71 -1.08
CA GLY A 14 -15.69 15.79 0.09
C GLY A 14 -15.21 14.48 0.72
N ILE A 15 -14.11 13.89 0.24
CA ILE A 15 -13.61 12.68 0.87
C ILE A 15 -12.08 12.68 1.09
N ILE A 16 -11.28 13.51 0.43
CA ILE A 16 -9.82 13.59 0.70
C ILE A 16 -9.35 15.02 0.50
N SER A 17 -8.81 15.64 1.53
CA SER A 17 -8.18 16.97 1.49
C SER A 17 -6.83 16.95 0.78
N PRO A 18 -6.27 18.09 0.38
CA PRO A 18 -5.61 18.27 -0.89
C PRO A 18 -4.54 17.22 -1.15
N MET A 19 -4.69 16.53 -2.28
CA MET A 19 -3.62 15.72 -2.87
C MET A 19 -2.68 16.68 -3.58
N PHE A 20 -1.42 16.69 -3.17
CA PHE A 20 -0.38 17.44 -3.87
C PHE A 20 0.43 16.46 -4.72
N ALA A 21 0.25 16.51 -6.04
CA ALA A 21 1.19 15.88 -6.95
C ALA A 21 2.45 16.75 -6.99
N ILE A 22 3.57 16.19 -6.54
CA ILE A 22 4.87 16.87 -6.63
C ILE A 22 5.44 16.65 -8.03
N ASP A 23 5.34 15.42 -8.53
CA ASP A 23 5.73 15.00 -9.89
C ASP A 23 5.00 13.70 -10.26
N SER A 24 5.38 13.04 -11.37
CA SER A 24 4.80 11.75 -11.80
C SER A 24 5.09 10.60 -10.84
N HIS A 25 6.12 10.71 -10.01
CA HIS A 25 6.61 9.66 -9.14
C HIS A 25 6.19 9.85 -7.67
N THR A 26 5.74 11.04 -7.30
CA THR A 26 5.48 11.42 -5.90
C THR A 26 4.09 12.01 -5.73
N LEU A 27 3.36 11.50 -4.73
CA LEU A 27 2.04 11.98 -4.34
C LEU A 27 1.98 12.15 -2.83
N GLU A 28 1.54 13.29 -2.34
CA GLU A 28 1.28 13.53 -0.92
C GLU A 28 -0.23 13.64 -0.68
N VAL A 29 -0.70 12.92 0.32
CA VAL A 29 -2.11 12.86 0.71
C VAL A 29 -2.23 13.09 2.20
N LYS A 30 -3.12 13.99 2.61
CA LYS A 30 -3.50 14.15 4.01
C LYS A 30 -4.85 13.45 4.25
N SER A 31 -4.87 12.56 5.22
CA SER A 31 -6.07 11.91 5.75
C SER A 31 -6.43 12.52 7.10
N HIS A 32 -7.69 12.80 7.34
CA HIS A 32 -8.18 13.41 8.57
C HIS A 32 -8.91 12.41 9.48
N SER A 33 -9.01 11.15 9.07
CA SER A 33 -9.59 10.09 9.89
C SER A 33 -9.15 8.69 9.43
N PRO A 34 -9.26 7.67 10.30
CA PRO A 34 -9.01 6.27 9.91
C PRO A 34 -9.87 5.81 8.72
N GLU A 35 -11.12 6.32 8.59
CA GLU A 35 -12.01 6.00 7.48
C GLU A 35 -11.48 6.55 6.16
N GLN A 36 -10.90 7.75 6.16
CA GLN A 36 -10.29 8.32 4.96
C GLN A 36 -9.05 7.54 4.55
N THR A 37 -8.20 7.17 5.52
CA THR A 37 -7.04 6.29 5.28
C THR A 37 -7.49 4.96 4.66
N ARG A 38 -8.53 4.34 5.22
CA ARG A 38 -9.10 3.09 4.71
C ARG A 38 -9.65 3.23 3.29
N LYS A 39 -10.40 4.31 3.01
CA LYS A 39 -10.95 4.59 1.67
C LYS A 39 -9.85 4.76 0.61
N LEU A 40 -8.73 5.38 0.98
CA LEU A 40 -7.56 5.47 0.09
C LEU A 40 -6.97 4.09 -0.19
N GLY A 41 -6.86 3.25 0.84
CA GLY A 41 -6.46 1.85 0.69
C GLY A 41 -7.39 1.07 -0.24
N VAL A 42 -8.71 1.26 -0.11
CA VAL A 42 -9.70 0.60 -1.00
C VAL A 42 -9.47 0.95 -2.47
N ARG A 43 -9.16 2.22 -2.77
CA ARG A 43 -8.86 2.63 -4.16
C ARG A 43 -7.63 1.92 -4.69
N LEU A 44 -6.56 1.89 -3.90
CA LEU A 44 -5.32 1.21 -4.30
C LEU A 44 -5.55 -0.29 -4.47
N GLY A 45 -6.24 -0.94 -3.53
CA GLY A 45 -6.50 -2.38 -3.55
C GLY A 45 -7.26 -2.86 -4.78
N LYS A 46 -8.19 -2.05 -5.32
CA LYS A 46 -8.91 -2.36 -6.57
C LYS A 46 -8.00 -2.45 -7.79
N SER A 47 -6.84 -1.84 -7.74
CA SER A 47 -5.92 -1.71 -8.87
C SER A 47 -4.68 -2.60 -8.75
N LEU A 48 -4.50 -3.28 -7.62
CA LEU A 48 -3.37 -4.19 -7.42
C LEU A 48 -3.48 -5.42 -8.32
N GLN A 49 -2.32 -5.93 -8.70
CA GLN A 49 -2.14 -7.11 -9.54
C GLN A 49 -1.07 -8.01 -8.94
N THR A 50 -1.02 -9.24 -9.41
CA THR A 50 0.10 -10.16 -9.14
C THR A 50 1.42 -9.47 -9.53
N GLY A 51 2.43 -9.59 -8.68
CA GLY A 51 3.74 -8.98 -8.85
C GLY A 51 3.86 -7.57 -8.27
N ASP A 52 2.76 -6.94 -7.81
CA ASP A 52 2.85 -5.62 -7.19
C ASP A 52 3.46 -5.69 -5.79
N MET A 53 4.46 -4.82 -5.53
CA MET A 53 5.15 -4.67 -4.26
C MET A 53 4.83 -3.33 -3.62
N LEU A 54 4.28 -3.34 -2.41
CA LEU A 54 3.98 -2.17 -1.60
C LEU A 54 4.80 -2.18 -0.32
N CYS A 55 5.50 -1.09 -0.02
CA CYS A 55 6.29 -0.88 1.18
C CYS A 55 5.66 0.20 2.03
N LEU A 56 5.31 -0.11 3.29
CA LEU A 56 4.65 0.81 4.21
C LEU A 56 5.58 1.14 5.38
N GLN A 57 6.17 2.32 5.35
CA GLN A 57 7.06 2.84 6.38
C GLN A 57 6.35 3.82 7.30
N GLY A 58 6.70 3.85 8.57
CA GLY A 58 6.21 4.79 9.57
C GLY A 58 6.14 4.18 10.96
N ASP A 59 6.00 5.04 11.97
CA ASP A 59 5.99 4.66 13.37
C ASP A 59 4.83 3.72 13.75
N LEU A 60 4.91 3.12 14.94
CA LEU A 60 3.82 2.37 15.51
C LEU A 60 2.58 3.29 15.68
N GLY A 61 1.42 2.83 15.25
CA GLY A 61 0.19 3.64 15.29
C GLY A 61 0.05 4.66 14.16
N ALA A 62 1.00 4.77 13.23
CA ALA A 62 0.94 5.71 12.10
C ALA A 62 -0.20 5.41 11.09
N GLY A 63 -0.88 4.26 11.19
CA GLY A 63 -2.03 3.93 10.36
C GLY A 63 -1.76 2.95 9.22
N LYS A 64 -0.59 2.32 9.18
CA LYS A 64 -0.20 1.33 8.16
C LYS A 64 -1.23 0.20 8.05
N THR A 65 -1.53 -0.47 9.16
CA THR A 65 -2.52 -1.57 9.19
C THR A 65 -3.93 -1.10 8.83
N THR A 66 -4.33 0.13 9.20
CA THR A 66 -5.61 0.72 8.76
C THR A 66 -5.66 0.88 7.23
N PHE A 67 -4.55 1.26 6.64
CA PHE A 67 -4.43 1.35 5.18
C PHE A 67 -4.49 -0.03 4.53
N VAL A 68 -3.80 -1.04 5.10
CA VAL A 68 -3.86 -2.43 4.63
C VAL A 68 -5.28 -3.01 4.71
N GLN A 69 -6.04 -2.68 5.78
CA GLN A 69 -7.46 -3.05 5.85
C GLN A 69 -8.26 -2.52 4.66
N GLY A 70 -8.00 -1.29 4.27
CA GLY A 70 -8.60 -0.71 3.07
C GLY A 70 -8.15 -1.41 1.79
N ILE A 71 -6.86 -1.69 1.66
CA ILE A 71 -6.31 -2.40 0.49
C ILE A 71 -6.96 -3.77 0.34
N ALA A 72 -7.00 -4.58 1.40
CA ALA A 72 -7.60 -5.90 1.37
C ALA A 72 -9.09 -5.85 1.02
N GLN A 73 -9.83 -4.86 1.56
CA GLN A 73 -11.23 -4.63 1.18
C GLN A 73 -11.37 -4.31 -0.32
N GLY A 74 -10.52 -3.42 -0.83
CA GLY A 74 -10.51 -3.05 -2.26
C GLY A 74 -10.10 -4.21 -3.17
N TRP A 75 -9.17 -5.04 -2.69
CA TRP A 75 -8.75 -6.28 -3.33
C TRP A 75 -9.87 -7.33 -3.42
N GLY A 76 -10.88 -7.23 -2.57
CA GLY A 76 -11.98 -8.19 -2.47
C GLY A 76 -11.69 -9.35 -1.53
N SER A 77 -10.88 -9.13 -0.50
CA SER A 77 -10.59 -10.14 0.53
C SER A 77 -11.86 -10.58 1.26
N LEU A 78 -11.97 -11.88 1.49
CA LEU A 78 -12.98 -12.50 2.39
C LEU A 78 -12.58 -12.38 3.85
N ASP A 79 -11.28 -12.27 4.11
CA ASP A 79 -10.72 -12.37 5.44
C ASP A 79 -10.58 -10.97 6.07
N SER A 80 -10.81 -10.89 7.38
CA SER A 80 -10.54 -9.68 8.16
C SER A 80 -9.05 -9.46 8.32
N VAL A 81 -8.58 -8.24 8.08
CA VAL A 81 -7.18 -7.88 8.24
C VAL A 81 -6.86 -7.59 9.69
N SER A 82 -5.92 -8.33 10.25
CA SER A 82 -5.22 -8.05 11.50
C SER A 82 -3.73 -7.81 11.22
N SER A 83 -3.04 -7.09 12.11
CA SER A 83 -1.59 -6.96 12.00
C SER A 83 -0.94 -8.34 12.14
N PRO A 84 -0.04 -8.75 11.22
CA PRO A 84 0.64 -10.04 11.29
C PRO A 84 1.82 -10.05 12.27
N THR A 85 1.83 -9.16 13.27
CA THR A 85 2.94 -8.95 14.23
C THR A 85 3.48 -10.24 14.87
N PHE A 86 2.67 -11.29 14.93
CA PHE A 86 3.07 -12.59 15.54
C PHE A 86 3.33 -13.70 14.52
N ILE A 87 2.88 -13.55 13.27
CA ILE A 87 2.87 -14.61 12.25
C ILE A 87 3.77 -14.27 11.06
N LEU A 88 4.40 -13.09 11.04
CA LEU A 88 5.20 -12.49 9.97
C LEU A 88 4.43 -12.24 8.67
N VAL A 89 3.66 -13.21 8.13
CA VAL A 89 2.95 -13.09 6.85
C VAL A 89 1.52 -13.61 6.97
N ASN A 90 0.54 -12.78 6.67
CA ASN A 90 -0.85 -13.17 6.44
C ASN A 90 -1.12 -13.29 4.94
N MET A 91 -1.93 -14.27 4.54
CA MET A 91 -2.41 -14.44 3.18
C MET A 91 -3.92 -14.20 3.13
N TYR A 92 -4.36 -13.37 2.20
CA TYR A 92 -5.76 -13.06 1.98
C TYR A 92 -6.21 -13.58 0.63
N ARG A 93 -7.36 -14.26 0.60
CA ARG A 93 -7.99 -14.80 -0.61
C ARG A 93 -9.10 -13.90 -1.08
N ARG A 94 -9.36 -13.87 -2.37
CA ARG A 94 -10.48 -13.13 -2.94
C ARG A 94 -11.79 -13.89 -2.79
N ALA A 95 -12.91 -13.10 -2.75
CA ALA A 95 -14.27 -13.62 -2.68
C ALA A 95 -14.69 -14.34 -3.96
N ASP A 96 -14.24 -13.88 -5.11
CA ASP A 96 -14.53 -14.45 -6.42
C ASP A 96 -13.67 -15.69 -6.65
N GLN A 97 -14.15 -16.82 -6.19
CA GLN A 97 -13.56 -18.11 -6.54
C GLN A 97 -13.73 -18.31 -8.05
N GLY A 98 -12.61 -18.29 -8.78
CA GLY A 98 -12.62 -18.43 -10.24
C GLY A 98 -13.43 -19.62 -10.71
N VAL A 99 -14.33 -19.38 -11.66
CA VAL A 99 -15.00 -20.44 -12.38
C VAL A 99 -13.97 -21.12 -13.29
N GLY A 100 -13.76 -22.43 -13.12
CA GLY A 100 -12.91 -23.20 -14.03
C GLY A 100 -11.50 -23.57 -13.52
N GLY A 101 -11.24 -23.54 -12.21
CA GLY A 101 -9.99 -24.08 -11.66
C GLY A 101 -8.76 -23.14 -11.82
N VAL A 102 -8.97 -21.89 -12.17
CA VAL A 102 -7.91 -20.87 -12.21
C VAL A 102 -7.58 -20.45 -10.78
N THR A 103 -6.33 -20.62 -10.36
CA THR A 103 -5.86 -20.15 -9.07
C THR A 103 -5.99 -18.63 -9.02
N GLN A 104 -6.75 -18.11 -8.05
CA GLN A 104 -6.88 -16.66 -7.88
C GLN A 104 -5.61 -16.09 -7.26
N PRO A 105 -5.20 -14.87 -7.67
CA PRO A 105 -4.05 -14.23 -7.06
C PRO A 105 -4.27 -13.98 -5.57
N LEU A 106 -3.21 -14.08 -4.78
CA LEU A 106 -3.20 -13.86 -3.34
C LEU A 106 -2.81 -12.41 -3.01
N LEU A 107 -3.20 -11.94 -1.83
CA LEU A 107 -2.65 -10.73 -1.24
C LEU A 107 -1.86 -11.14 0.00
N PHE A 108 -0.56 -10.95 -0.04
CA PHE A 108 0.34 -11.19 1.08
C PHE A 108 0.52 -9.91 1.88
N HIS A 109 0.44 -10.02 3.20
CA HIS A 109 0.68 -8.92 4.13
C HIS A 109 1.72 -9.35 5.15
N MET A 110 2.89 -8.75 5.07
CA MET A 110 4.05 -9.02 5.92
C MET A 110 4.27 -7.88 6.90
N ASP A 111 4.63 -8.19 8.15
CA ASP A 111 5.12 -7.24 9.14
C ASP A 111 6.58 -7.60 9.50
N ALA A 112 7.51 -6.83 8.99
CA ALA A 112 8.94 -7.04 9.19
C ALA A 112 9.48 -6.46 10.51
N TYR A 113 8.63 -5.88 11.38
CA TYR A 113 9.06 -5.23 12.63
C TYR A 113 9.95 -6.10 13.50
N ARG A 114 9.68 -7.41 13.56
CA ARG A 114 10.39 -8.39 14.41
C ARG A 114 11.50 -9.15 13.71
N LEU A 115 11.80 -8.86 12.46
CA LEU A 115 12.95 -9.44 11.80
C LEU A 115 14.21 -8.90 12.47
N ASP A 116 14.94 -9.79 13.13
CA ASP A 116 16.17 -9.42 13.86
C ASP A 116 17.39 -9.37 12.95
N SER A 117 17.32 -10.02 11.78
CA SER A 117 18.40 -10.08 10.81
C SER A 117 17.90 -10.14 9.37
N THR A 118 18.74 -9.72 8.42
CA THR A 118 18.50 -9.91 6.98
C THR A 118 18.45 -11.37 6.59
N GLY A 119 19.13 -12.27 7.32
CA GLY A 119 19.10 -13.70 7.08
C GLY A 119 17.73 -14.34 7.30
N GLU A 120 16.99 -13.91 8.32
CA GLU A 120 15.59 -14.34 8.51
C GLU A 120 14.68 -13.86 7.38
N ALA A 121 14.93 -12.65 6.86
CA ALA A 121 14.18 -12.12 5.74
C ALA A 121 14.50 -12.87 4.42
N GLU A 122 15.73 -13.36 4.24
CA GLU A 122 16.15 -14.15 3.08
C GLU A 122 15.45 -15.53 3.03
N GLU A 123 15.06 -16.08 4.18
CA GLU A 123 14.27 -17.32 4.25
C GLU A 123 12.82 -17.12 3.76
N LEU A 124 12.35 -15.87 3.70
CA LEU A 124 11.04 -15.52 3.16
C LEU A 124 11.16 -15.39 1.63
N ASP A 125 10.65 -16.36 0.90
CA ASP A 125 10.70 -16.40 -0.56
C ASP A 125 9.76 -15.31 -1.17
N LEU A 126 10.25 -14.05 -1.22
CA LEU A 126 9.51 -12.91 -1.74
C LEU A 126 9.16 -13.08 -3.22
N ASP A 127 10.05 -13.72 -3.98
CA ASP A 127 9.86 -13.93 -5.42
C ASP A 127 8.67 -14.86 -5.67
N SER A 128 8.56 -15.95 -4.89
CA SER A 128 7.39 -16.83 -4.95
C SER A 128 6.11 -16.12 -4.55
N MET A 129 6.12 -15.28 -3.49
CA MET A 129 4.94 -14.50 -3.10
C MET A 129 4.51 -13.52 -4.21
N LEU A 130 5.46 -12.84 -4.83
CA LEU A 130 5.18 -11.91 -5.93
C LEU A 130 4.70 -12.63 -7.20
N ALA A 131 5.17 -13.86 -7.45
CA ALA A 131 4.68 -14.68 -8.55
C ALA A 131 3.23 -15.15 -8.36
N GLU A 132 2.79 -15.32 -7.11
CA GLU A 132 1.45 -15.79 -6.76
C GLU A 132 0.44 -14.66 -6.47
N GLY A 133 0.92 -13.44 -6.13
CA GLY A 133 0.05 -12.37 -5.72
C GLY A 133 0.70 -11.00 -5.61
N ALA A 134 0.03 -10.08 -4.92
CA ALA A 134 0.59 -8.81 -4.50
C ALA A 134 1.14 -8.91 -3.08
N LEU A 135 2.24 -8.22 -2.80
CA LEU A 135 2.90 -8.22 -1.49
C LEU A 135 2.90 -6.83 -0.86
N ILE A 136 2.40 -6.75 0.37
CA ILE A 136 2.48 -5.56 1.21
C ILE A 136 3.43 -5.85 2.36
N VAL A 137 4.41 -4.98 2.58
CA VAL A 137 5.36 -5.09 3.69
C VAL A 137 5.27 -3.85 4.59
N GLU A 138 4.93 -4.06 5.86
CA GLU A 138 5.13 -3.06 6.91
C GLU A 138 6.56 -3.16 7.44
N TRP A 139 7.18 -2.02 7.81
CA TRP A 139 8.57 -1.90 8.27
C TRP A 139 9.62 -2.39 7.24
N PRO A 140 9.50 -1.96 5.96
CA PRO A 140 10.35 -2.46 4.89
C PRO A 140 11.84 -2.11 5.08
N GLU A 141 12.16 -1.11 5.91
CA GLU A 141 13.53 -0.73 6.25
C GLU A 141 14.31 -1.85 6.95
N ARG A 142 13.64 -2.82 7.58
CA ARG A 142 14.26 -3.99 8.21
C ARG A 142 14.82 -4.98 7.20
N MET A 143 14.34 -4.92 5.95
CA MET A 143 14.74 -5.83 4.89
C MET A 143 15.02 -5.10 3.56
N GLN A 144 15.53 -3.89 3.63
CA GLN A 144 15.68 -2.99 2.47
C GLN A 144 16.51 -3.58 1.34
N SER A 145 17.51 -4.41 1.63
CA SER A 145 18.36 -5.08 0.63
C SER A 145 17.62 -6.11 -0.22
N LEU A 146 16.48 -6.64 0.27
CA LEU A 146 15.66 -7.64 -0.40
C LEU A 146 14.49 -7.02 -1.17
N ILE A 147 14.22 -5.73 -0.96
CA ILE A 147 13.11 -5.04 -1.62
C ILE A 147 13.46 -4.78 -3.10
N PRO A 148 12.60 -5.20 -4.06
CA PRO A 148 12.79 -4.93 -5.47
C PRO A 148 12.92 -3.44 -5.77
N ASN A 149 13.66 -3.10 -6.84
CA ASN A 149 13.82 -1.71 -7.27
C ASN A 149 12.48 -1.08 -7.68
N GLU A 150 11.65 -1.82 -8.42
CA GLU A 150 10.32 -1.39 -8.82
C GLU A 150 9.32 -1.67 -7.70
N ARG A 151 8.72 -0.62 -7.14
CA ARG A 151 7.80 -0.71 -6.01
C ARG A 151 7.02 0.58 -5.77
N LEU A 152 5.96 0.49 -5.00
CA LEU A 152 5.32 1.64 -4.37
C LEU A 152 5.75 1.73 -2.91
N TRP A 153 6.42 2.83 -2.55
CA TRP A 153 6.83 3.11 -1.17
C TRP A 153 5.90 4.18 -0.58
N VAL A 154 5.33 3.91 0.58
CA VAL A 154 4.41 4.81 1.27
C VAL A 154 4.95 5.13 2.65
N GLU A 155 5.25 6.39 2.89
CA GLU A 155 5.69 6.90 4.19
C GLU A 155 4.49 7.47 4.94
N PHE A 156 4.27 7.02 6.17
CA PHE A 156 3.21 7.48 7.05
C PHE A 156 3.77 8.35 8.15
N THR A 157 3.21 9.55 8.30
CA THR A 157 3.51 10.47 9.40
C THR A 157 2.21 10.82 10.13
N GLN A 158 2.21 10.68 11.45
CA GLN A 158 1.10 11.17 12.27
C GLN A 158 1.20 12.68 12.41
N SER A 159 0.22 13.43 11.90
CA SER A 159 0.18 14.89 11.95
C SER A 159 -0.86 15.44 12.94
N GLY A 160 -1.63 14.57 13.59
CA GLY A 160 -2.64 14.87 14.60
C GLY A 160 -3.15 13.59 15.26
N GLU A 161 -4.14 13.68 16.12
CA GLU A 161 -4.69 12.53 16.82
C GLU A 161 -5.24 11.49 15.82
N GLU A 162 -6.06 11.94 14.86
CA GLU A 162 -6.62 11.11 13.80
C GLU A 162 -6.06 11.42 12.41
N GLU A 163 -5.24 12.47 12.30
CA GLU A 163 -4.69 12.94 11.03
C GLU A 163 -3.41 12.19 10.66
N ARG A 164 -3.29 11.85 9.38
CA ARG A 164 -2.12 11.17 8.79
C ARG A 164 -1.71 11.87 7.51
N GLU A 165 -0.42 12.05 7.35
CA GLU A 165 0.19 12.41 6.09
C GLU A 165 0.82 11.18 5.48
N MET A 166 0.50 10.92 4.22
CA MET A 166 1.02 9.78 3.46
C MET A 166 1.74 10.30 2.24
N LYS A 167 3.01 9.95 2.13
CA LYS A 167 3.83 10.26 0.96
C LYS A 167 4.10 9.00 0.18
N PHE A 168 3.60 8.97 -1.04
CA PHE A 168 3.76 7.87 -1.97
C PHE A 168 4.93 8.16 -2.91
N ASN A 169 5.84 7.22 -3.03
CA ASN A 169 6.98 7.27 -3.94
C ASN A 169 6.95 6.04 -4.85
N ALA A 170 6.67 6.27 -6.14
CA ALA A 170 6.61 5.23 -7.16
C ALA A 170 7.97 5.03 -7.81
N ARG A 171 8.40 3.78 -7.94
CA ARG A 171 9.53 3.39 -8.77
C ARG A 171 9.09 2.37 -9.80
N GLY A 172 9.18 2.73 -11.07
CA GLY A 172 8.74 1.94 -12.21
C GLY A 172 7.38 2.38 -12.75
N LYS A 173 7.18 2.21 -14.06
CA LYS A 173 5.97 2.67 -14.79
C LYS A 173 4.68 2.09 -14.23
N ARG A 174 4.72 0.86 -13.72
CA ARG A 174 3.56 0.21 -13.09
C ARG A 174 3.07 1.03 -11.90
N TYR A 175 3.97 1.48 -11.06
CA TYR A 175 3.66 2.21 -9.82
C TYR A 175 3.30 3.67 -10.06
N GLU A 176 3.87 4.29 -11.11
CA GLU A 176 3.40 5.60 -11.59
C GLU A 176 1.94 5.53 -12.03
N ALA A 177 1.57 4.48 -12.77
CA ALA A 177 0.19 4.25 -13.17
C ALA A 177 -0.75 4.03 -11.96
N LEU A 178 -0.29 3.37 -10.90
CA LEU A 178 -1.05 3.24 -9.65
C LEU A 178 -1.27 4.61 -8.98
N LEU A 179 -0.25 5.49 -8.96
CA LEU A 179 -0.41 6.85 -8.44
C LEU A 179 -1.45 7.65 -9.21
N GLU A 180 -1.45 7.54 -10.54
CA GLU A 180 -2.46 8.22 -11.37
C GLU A 180 -3.89 7.74 -11.06
N MET A 181 -4.09 6.45 -10.79
CA MET A 181 -5.40 5.92 -10.37
C MET A 181 -5.83 6.47 -9.00
N ILE A 182 -4.88 6.64 -8.06
CA ILE A 182 -5.15 7.25 -6.77
C ILE A 182 -5.53 8.74 -6.95
N ARG A 183 -4.82 9.47 -7.83
CA ARG A 183 -5.07 10.88 -8.15
C ARG A 183 -6.42 11.08 -8.85
N GLY A 184 -6.72 10.23 -9.82
CA GLY A 184 -7.86 10.40 -10.74
C GLY A 184 -9.24 10.19 -10.13
N GLY A 185 -9.37 9.55 -8.97
CA GLY A 185 -10.60 9.48 -8.15
C GLY A 185 -11.91 9.19 -8.90
N LYS A 186 -11.95 8.23 -9.86
CA LYS A 186 -13.21 7.75 -10.45
C LYS A 186 -13.73 6.55 -9.69
#